data_013da8bf45f7aa519b2596f69615f306
#
_entry.id   013da8bf45f7aa519b2596f69615f306
#
_cell.length_a   1.000
_cell.length_b   1.000
_cell.length_c   1.000
_cell.angle_alpha   90.00
_cell.angle_beta   90.00
_cell.angle_gamma   90.00
#
_symmetry.space_group_name_H-M   'P 1'
#
loop_
_entity.id
_entity.type
_entity.pdbx_description
1 polymer ?
#
loop_
_entity_poly.entity_id
_entity_poly.type
_entity_poly.pdbx_seq_one_letter_code
_entity_poly.pdbx_strand_id
1 'polypeptide(L)'
;MPRREFTKTTKREALKRSGGLCEAVGEWYGLREGQRCNAPLSYGVEFDHIDLDANSKDNSLGNCAAVCIDCHRVKTFGHDIPVAAKTRRQQDKALGVKKRKSSLSHPFLKKKISGEVIDLRTGEVVSR
;
A
#
# COMPACT_ATOMS: atom_id res chain seq x y z
N MET A 1 -2.81 13.60 -2.78
CA MET A 1 -2.32 14.04 -4.09
C MET A 1 -2.40 12.91 -5.09
N PRO A 2 -2.74 13.19 -6.34
CA PRO A 2 -2.73 12.16 -7.36
C PRO A 2 -1.30 11.62 -7.56
N ARG A 3 -1.21 10.35 -7.89
CA ARG A 3 0.04 9.67 -8.22
C ARG A 3 0.67 10.33 -9.45
N ARG A 4 1.97 10.56 -9.40
CA ARG A 4 2.71 11.07 -10.55
C ARG A 4 2.86 10.00 -11.62
N GLU A 5 2.62 10.39 -12.86
CA GLU A 5 2.81 9.51 -14.00
C GLU A 5 4.21 9.65 -14.61
N PHE A 6 4.73 8.56 -15.12
CA PHE A 6 5.96 8.59 -15.90
C PHE A 6 5.73 9.28 -17.23
N THR A 7 6.77 9.93 -17.79
CA THR A 7 6.72 10.52 -19.13
C THR A 7 6.67 9.41 -20.18
N LYS A 8 6.16 9.74 -21.38
CA LYS A 8 6.14 8.79 -22.51
C LYS A 8 7.54 8.28 -22.87
N THR A 9 8.54 9.15 -22.79
CA THR A 9 9.94 8.78 -23.05
C THR A 9 10.43 7.73 -22.06
N THR A 10 10.20 7.94 -20.77
CA THR A 10 10.55 6.99 -19.71
C THR A 10 9.87 5.64 -19.93
N LYS A 11 8.58 5.64 -20.25
CA LYS A 11 7.81 4.42 -20.55
C LYS A 11 8.39 3.65 -21.73
N ARG A 12 8.73 4.35 -22.83
CA ARG A 12 9.36 3.72 -24.00
C ARG A 12 10.71 3.10 -23.69
N GLU A 13 11.54 3.78 -22.93
CA GLU A 13 12.85 3.28 -22.52
C GLU A 13 12.73 2.05 -21.61
N ALA A 14 11.77 2.07 -20.69
CA ALA A 14 11.49 0.90 -19.85
C ALA A 14 11.05 -0.31 -20.67
N LEU A 15 10.19 -0.11 -21.68
CA LEU A 15 9.76 -1.17 -22.58
C LEU A 15 10.94 -1.74 -23.41
N LYS A 16 11.82 -0.89 -23.91
CA LYS A 16 13.03 -1.32 -24.61
C LYS A 16 13.94 -2.14 -23.70
N ARG A 17 14.17 -1.66 -22.49
CA ARG A 17 14.99 -2.36 -21.50
C ARG A 17 14.40 -3.73 -21.15
N SER A 18 13.09 -3.83 -21.01
CA SER A 18 12.40 -5.05 -20.64
C SER A 18 12.45 -6.15 -21.72
N GLY A 19 12.63 -5.76 -22.97
CA GLY A 19 12.57 -6.69 -24.11
C GLY A 19 11.15 -7.23 -24.36
N GLY A 20 10.12 -6.54 -23.93
CA GLY A 20 8.72 -6.95 -24.07
C GLY A 20 8.28 -8.00 -23.05
N LEU A 21 9.08 -8.24 -22.01
CA LEU A 21 8.79 -9.19 -20.94
C LEU A 21 8.65 -8.45 -19.61
N CYS A 22 7.79 -8.97 -18.71
CA CYS A 22 7.55 -8.38 -17.41
C CYS A 22 8.84 -8.26 -16.60
N GLU A 23 9.13 -7.06 -16.11
CA GLU A 23 10.31 -6.75 -15.30
C GLU A 23 10.10 -7.00 -13.80
N ALA A 24 8.94 -7.48 -13.36
CA ALA A 24 8.65 -7.71 -11.96
C ALA A 24 9.61 -8.74 -11.35
N VAL A 25 10.23 -8.39 -10.23
CA VAL A 25 11.17 -9.25 -9.51
C VAL A 25 10.87 -9.19 -8.02
N GLY A 26 10.83 -10.34 -7.38
CA GLY A 26 10.81 -10.44 -5.93
C GLY A 26 9.44 -10.52 -5.28
N GLU A 27 9.46 -10.48 -3.95
CA GLU A 27 8.28 -10.77 -3.12
C GLU A 27 7.16 -9.74 -3.24
N TRP A 28 7.48 -8.49 -3.53
CA TRP A 28 6.46 -7.44 -3.69
C TRP A 28 5.48 -7.75 -4.81
N TYR A 29 5.92 -8.52 -5.81
CA TYR A 29 5.10 -8.96 -6.93
C TYR A 29 4.56 -10.38 -6.75
N GLY A 30 4.72 -10.97 -5.56
CA GLY A 30 4.31 -12.34 -5.30
C GLY A 30 5.23 -13.40 -5.90
N LEU A 31 6.46 -13.03 -6.23
CA LEU A 31 7.47 -13.91 -6.78
C LEU A 31 8.50 -14.29 -5.72
N ARG A 32 9.30 -15.31 -5.99
CA ARG A 32 10.43 -15.65 -5.11
C ARG A 32 11.50 -14.56 -5.17
N GLU A 33 12.28 -14.41 -4.12
CA GLU A 33 13.41 -13.48 -4.10
C GLU A 33 14.34 -13.74 -5.29
N GLY A 34 14.65 -12.66 -6.04
CA GLY A 34 15.49 -12.73 -7.24
C GLY A 34 14.82 -13.33 -8.47
N GLN A 35 13.60 -13.84 -8.37
CA GLN A 35 12.86 -14.37 -9.51
C GLN A 35 12.21 -13.25 -10.33
N ARG A 36 12.41 -13.27 -11.63
CA ARG A 36 11.74 -12.39 -12.59
C ARG A 36 10.53 -13.09 -13.20
N CYS A 37 9.42 -12.34 -13.36
CA CYS A 37 8.18 -12.88 -13.95
C CYS A 37 8.35 -13.32 -15.40
N ASN A 38 8.95 -12.46 -16.25
CA ASN A 38 9.14 -12.70 -17.69
C ASN A 38 7.87 -12.98 -18.49
N ALA A 39 6.70 -12.63 -17.98
CA ALA A 39 5.45 -12.77 -18.75
C ALA A 39 5.43 -11.82 -19.94
N PRO A 40 4.85 -12.24 -21.09
CA PRO A 40 4.76 -11.35 -22.26
C PRO A 40 3.94 -10.09 -21.94
N LEU A 41 4.47 -8.92 -22.30
CA LEU A 41 3.76 -7.64 -22.12
C LEU A 41 2.78 -7.34 -23.26
N SER A 42 2.69 -8.21 -24.26
CA SER A 42 1.75 -8.07 -25.38
C SER A 42 0.28 -8.10 -24.96
N TYR A 43 -0.03 -8.75 -23.84
CA TYR A 43 -1.38 -8.80 -23.27
C TYR A 43 -1.76 -7.56 -22.48
N GLY A 44 -0.83 -6.71 -22.17
CA GLY A 44 -1.01 -5.49 -21.41
C GLY A 44 0.23 -5.18 -20.59
N VAL A 45 0.53 -3.90 -20.43
CA VAL A 45 1.67 -3.42 -19.67
C VAL A 45 1.23 -2.32 -18.73
N GLU A 46 1.74 -2.38 -17.51
CA GLU A 46 1.63 -1.32 -16.52
C GLU A 46 3.02 -0.82 -16.16
N PHE A 47 3.15 0.48 -15.92
CA PHE A 47 4.42 1.08 -15.50
C PHE A 47 4.33 1.35 -14.01
N ASP A 48 5.09 0.57 -13.25
CA ASP A 48 5.06 0.60 -11.80
C ASP A 48 6.21 1.43 -11.22
N HIS A 49 5.93 2.19 -10.16
CA HIS A 49 6.96 2.79 -9.33
C HIS A 49 7.53 1.72 -8.41
N ILE A 50 8.76 1.29 -8.64
CA ILE A 50 9.43 0.27 -7.82
C ILE A 50 9.43 0.73 -6.37
N ASP A 51 9.88 1.98 -6.14
CA ASP A 51 9.70 2.66 -4.87
C ASP A 51 8.48 3.58 -4.98
N LEU A 52 7.51 3.39 -4.10
CA LEU A 52 6.21 4.04 -4.17
C LEU A 52 6.32 5.57 -4.25
N ASP A 53 5.57 6.21 -5.14
CA ASP A 53 5.58 7.66 -5.33
C ASP A 53 5.34 8.44 -4.03
N ALA A 54 4.47 7.92 -3.15
CA ALA A 54 4.20 8.52 -1.84
C ALA A 54 5.45 8.60 -0.95
N ASN A 55 6.43 7.71 -1.16
CA ASN A 55 7.63 7.64 -0.35
C ASN A 55 8.81 8.40 -0.96
N SER A 56 9.06 8.23 -2.27
CA SER A 56 10.26 8.76 -2.92
C SER A 56 9.99 9.89 -3.90
N LYS A 57 8.82 9.93 -4.51
CA LYS A 57 8.45 10.84 -5.61
C LYS A 57 9.42 10.78 -6.80
N ASP A 58 10.06 9.64 -6.97
CA ASP A 58 11.04 9.40 -8.02
C ASP A 58 10.36 8.86 -9.28
N ASN A 59 10.35 9.65 -10.35
CA ASN A 59 9.81 9.30 -11.66
C ASN A 59 10.91 8.98 -12.68
N SER A 60 12.12 8.68 -12.23
CA SER A 60 13.23 8.31 -13.12
C SER A 60 13.03 6.93 -13.74
N LEU A 61 13.76 6.67 -14.83
CA LEU A 61 13.78 5.36 -15.47
C LEU A 61 14.18 4.24 -14.52
N GLY A 62 15.10 4.50 -13.60
CA GLY A 62 15.55 3.52 -12.59
C GLY A 62 14.45 3.08 -11.63
N ASN A 63 13.43 3.90 -11.43
CA ASN A 63 12.27 3.59 -10.59
C ASN A 63 11.03 3.13 -11.39
N CYS A 64 11.14 3.02 -12.69
CA CYS A 64 10.07 2.61 -13.58
C CYS A 64 10.25 1.14 -13.98
N ALA A 65 9.27 0.30 -13.68
CA ALA A 65 9.26 -1.08 -14.11
C ALA A 65 8.09 -1.33 -15.07
N ALA A 66 8.39 -1.90 -16.23
CA ALA A 66 7.36 -2.36 -17.17
C ALA A 66 6.93 -3.77 -16.75
N VAL A 67 5.73 -3.87 -16.17
CA VAL A 67 5.23 -5.10 -15.55
C VAL A 67 3.91 -5.54 -16.18
N CYS A 68 3.59 -6.82 -16.07
CA CYS A 68 2.28 -7.30 -16.50
C CYS A 68 1.19 -6.85 -15.51
N ILE A 69 -0.05 -6.88 -15.98
CA ILE A 69 -1.20 -6.44 -15.19
C ILE A 69 -1.32 -7.22 -13.89
N ASP A 70 -1.08 -8.52 -13.92
CA ASP A 70 -1.18 -9.39 -12.73
C ASP A 70 -0.12 -9.04 -11.67
N CYS A 71 1.14 -8.86 -12.07
CA CYS A 71 2.20 -8.45 -11.14
C CYS A 71 1.94 -7.07 -10.55
N HIS A 72 1.50 -6.11 -11.36
CA HIS A 72 1.14 -4.78 -10.89
C HIS A 72 0.02 -4.84 -9.86
N ARG A 73 -1.00 -5.66 -10.11
CA ARG A 73 -2.13 -5.85 -9.18
C ARG A 73 -1.67 -6.44 -7.85
N VAL A 74 -0.84 -7.48 -7.88
CA VAL A 74 -0.31 -8.13 -6.67
C VAL A 74 0.48 -7.12 -5.81
N LYS A 75 1.38 -6.35 -6.44
CA LYS A 75 2.15 -5.33 -5.73
C LYS A 75 1.25 -4.22 -5.18
N THR A 76 0.30 -3.73 -5.96
CA THR A 76 -0.60 -2.66 -5.54
C THR A 76 -1.38 -3.04 -4.28
N PHE A 77 -2.02 -4.20 -4.25
CA PHE A 77 -2.84 -4.62 -3.12
C PHE A 77 -2.04 -5.21 -1.97
N GLY A 78 -0.95 -5.92 -2.26
CA GLY A 78 -0.15 -6.59 -1.24
C GLY A 78 0.95 -5.72 -0.61
N HIS A 79 1.43 -4.71 -1.33
CA HIS A 79 2.55 -3.87 -0.89
C HIS A 79 2.22 -2.38 -0.90
N ASP A 80 1.86 -1.81 -2.04
CA ASP A 80 1.75 -0.35 -2.20
C ASP A 80 0.66 0.26 -1.31
N ILE A 81 -0.53 -0.31 -1.27
CA ILE A 81 -1.64 0.20 -0.44
C ILE A 81 -1.30 0.12 1.06
N PRO A 82 -0.84 -1.02 1.60
CA PRO A 82 -0.44 -1.09 3.01
C PRO A 82 0.71 -0.13 3.36
N VAL A 83 1.72 0.01 2.49
CA VAL A 83 2.86 0.90 2.72
C VAL A 83 2.42 2.36 2.70
N ALA A 84 1.60 2.76 1.74
CA ALA A 84 1.06 4.11 1.67
C ALA A 84 0.22 4.47 2.90
N ALA A 85 -0.59 3.54 3.38
CA ALA A 85 -1.39 3.72 4.60
C ALA A 85 -0.50 3.88 5.84
N LYS A 86 0.56 3.08 5.95
CA LYS A 86 1.54 3.19 7.04
C LYS A 86 2.27 4.54 7.00
N THR A 87 2.73 4.97 5.83
CA THR A 87 3.40 6.25 5.65
C THR A 87 2.49 7.40 6.07
N ARG A 88 1.23 7.39 5.65
CA ARG A 88 0.24 8.41 6.04
C ARG A 88 0.06 8.47 7.55
N ARG A 89 -0.07 7.31 8.22
CA ARG A 89 -0.20 7.26 9.68
C ARG A 89 1.03 7.84 10.38
N GLN A 90 2.23 7.56 9.88
CA GLN A 90 3.47 8.10 10.43
C GLN A 90 3.56 9.61 10.24
N GLN A 91 3.19 10.12 9.07
CA GLN A 91 3.14 11.55 8.80
C GLN A 91 2.13 12.27 9.70
N ASP A 92 0.94 11.72 9.86
CA ASP A 92 -0.10 12.28 10.74
C ASP A 92 0.39 12.32 12.19
N LYS A 93 1.05 11.27 12.66
CA LYS A 93 1.64 11.23 14.00
C LYS A 93 2.71 12.30 14.18
N ALA A 94 3.57 12.50 13.20
CA ALA A 94 4.62 13.52 13.24
C ALA A 94 4.05 14.94 13.25
N LEU A 95 2.92 15.16 12.57
CA LEU A 95 2.22 16.45 12.54
C LEU A 95 1.31 16.68 13.75
N GLY A 96 1.17 15.70 14.65
CA GLY A 96 0.29 15.80 15.81
C GLY A 96 -1.18 15.57 15.50
N VAL A 97 -1.52 15.06 14.32
CA VAL A 97 -2.90 14.71 13.95
C VAL A 97 -3.26 13.40 14.63
N LYS A 98 -4.19 13.46 15.58
CA LYS A 98 -4.62 12.28 16.33
C LYS A 98 -5.84 11.64 15.68
N LYS A 99 -5.84 10.30 15.69
CA LYS A 99 -7.02 9.54 15.28
C LYS A 99 -8.20 9.88 16.20
N ARG A 100 -9.38 10.15 15.61
CA ARG A 100 -10.60 10.38 16.37
C ARG A 100 -10.94 9.15 17.21
N LYS A 101 -11.23 9.37 18.51
CA LYS A 101 -11.65 8.28 19.38
C LYS A 101 -12.99 7.72 18.91
N SER A 102 -13.10 6.39 18.95
CA SER A 102 -14.37 5.72 18.66
C SER A 102 -15.44 6.15 19.66
N SER A 103 -16.65 6.39 19.19
CA SER A 103 -17.80 6.67 20.04
C SER A 103 -18.18 5.49 20.95
N LEU A 104 -17.70 4.29 20.62
CA LEU A 104 -17.92 3.09 21.42
C LEU A 104 -16.91 2.96 22.57
N SER A 105 -15.88 3.78 22.61
CA SER A 105 -14.87 3.76 23.66
C SER A 105 -15.17 4.85 24.69
N HIS A 106 -15.56 4.43 25.89
CA HIS A 106 -15.78 5.34 27.01
C HIS A 106 -14.66 5.17 28.05
N PRO A 107 -14.11 6.25 28.64
CA PRO A 107 -13.00 6.15 29.59
C PRO A 107 -13.30 5.28 30.81
N PHE A 108 -14.54 5.23 31.26
CA PHE A 108 -14.97 4.53 32.46
C PHE A 108 -15.88 3.35 32.21
N LEU A 109 -16.31 3.10 30.97
CA LEU A 109 -17.25 2.04 30.63
C LEU A 109 -16.63 1.09 29.61
N LYS A 110 -16.78 -0.20 29.85
CA LYS A 110 -16.34 -1.26 28.96
C LYS A 110 -17.51 -2.16 28.62
N LYS A 111 -17.78 -2.35 27.34
CA LYS A 111 -18.81 -3.25 26.85
C LYS A 111 -18.25 -4.66 26.75
N LYS A 112 -18.91 -5.63 27.38
CA LYS A 112 -18.61 -7.05 27.22
C LYS A 112 -19.18 -7.60 25.91
N ILE A 113 -18.67 -8.74 25.48
CA ILE A 113 -19.17 -9.49 24.32
C ILE A 113 -20.65 -9.83 24.50
N SER A 114 -21.11 -10.10 25.72
CA SER A 114 -22.52 -10.34 26.06
C SER A 114 -23.44 -9.13 25.91
N GLY A 115 -22.90 -7.94 25.63
CA GLY A 115 -23.65 -6.70 25.52
C GLY A 115 -23.77 -5.90 26.82
N GLU A 116 -23.25 -6.42 27.92
CA GLU A 116 -23.25 -5.72 29.20
C GLU A 116 -22.23 -4.59 29.21
N VAL A 117 -22.59 -3.46 29.80
CA VAL A 117 -21.70 -2.32 30.00
C VAL A 117 -21.33 -2.25 31.47
N ILE A 118 -20.03 -2.26 31.74
CA ILE A 118 -19.47 -2.25 33.09
C ILE A 118 -18.81 -0.91 33.36
N ASP A 119 -19.08 -0.34 34.54
CA ASP A 119 -18.34 0.82 35.04
C ASP A 119 -16.97 0.35 35.55
N LEU A 120 -15.90 0.79 34.93
CA LEU A 120 -14.54 0.40 35.30
C LEU A 120 -14.09 0.93 36.65
N ARG A 121 -14.77 1.94 37.22
CA ARG A 121 -14.46 2.50 38.53
C ARG A 121 -15.03 1.64 39.66
N THR A 122 -16.23 1.11 39.49
CA THR A 122 -16.96 0.36 40.51
C THR A 122 -17.04 -1.13 40.20
N GLY A 123 -16.83 -1.54 38.96
CA GLY A 123 -16.99 -2.91 38.51
C GLY A 123 -18.44 -3.35 38.35
N GLU A 124 -19.40 -2.45 38.53
CA GLU A 124 -20.82 -2.76 38.41
C GLU A 124 -21.32 -2.72 36.97
N VAL A 125 -22.31 -3.55 36.68
CA VAL A 125 -23.00 -3.54 35.38
C VAL A 125 -23.94 -2.33 35.33
N VAL A 126 -23.68 -1.42 34.38
CA VAL A 126 -24.45 -0.17 34.22
C VAL A 126 -25.61 -0.36 33.24
N SER A 127 -25.43 -1.22 32.22
CA SER A 127 -26.43 -1.47 31.17
C SER A 127 -26.20 -2.83 30.53
N ARG A 128 -27.26 -3.39 30.04
CA ARG A 128 -27.24 -4.60 29.21
C ARG A 128 -27.58 -4.27 27.75
#